data_9bf2d1b77de31dbcaed6375ab553622f
#
_entry.id   9bf2d1b77de31dbcaed6375ab553622f
#
_cell.length_a   1.000
_cell.length_b   1.000
_cell.length_c   1.000
_cell.angle_alpha   90.00
_cell.angle_beta   90.00
_cell.angle_gamma   90.00
#
_symmetry.space_group_name_H-M   'P 1'
#
loop_
_entity.id
_entity.type
_entity.pdbx_description
1 polymer ?
#
loop_
_entity_poly.entity_id
_entity_poly.type
_entity_poly.pdbx_seq_one_letter_code
_entity_poly.pdbx_strand_id
1 'polypeptide(L)'
;MNLKNPFGAAAPSALPVFYRTYSRLTPDGRENFEQVTDRTMSGIAELGQFTQEEAALVREMQEKLQVLPSGRWLWTGGTNWMAQNQNFSGAYNCTSTRVSDFRSLALMMDLAMMGSGTGAVIEDRYISKLPQIRNRITLKDVGDVGGTSEANRRDHTYVEARGNTVTIDCGDSRAGWVEAYEAFLDLAVDTQYDHTRPVCVYVDLSRVRAAGARLKGFGGTSNPVKLPELFPRMAKILNAAHGRQLTSIEICLLIDEAATVVVAGNIRRSAGMRQFSSDDKEAMGAKD
;
A
#
# COMPACT_ATOMS: atom_id res chain seq x y z
N MET A 1 4.52 -26.67 -25.98
CA MET A 1 5.57 -25.73 -25.54
C MET A 1 6.61 -26.51 -24.77
N ASN A 2 7.82 -26.67 -25.31
CA ASN A 2 8.92 -27.30 -24.56
C ASN A 2 9.47 -26.28 -23.58
N LEU A 3 8.95 -26.24 -22.36
CA LEU A 3 9.41 -25.35 -21.29
C LEU A 3 10.81 -25.82 -20.89
N LYS A 4 11.84 -25.13 -21.37
CA LYS A 4 13.21 -25.33 -20.87
C LYS A 4 13.19 -25.10 -19.35
N ASN A 5 13.52 -26.11 -18.56
CA ASN A 5 13.65 -25.98 -17.10
C ASN A 5 15.07 -25.51 -16.76
N PRO A 6 15.27 -24.21 -16.46
CA PRO A 6 16.58 -23.67 -16.12
C PRO A 6 17.05 -24.12 -14.71
N PHE A 7 16.13 -24.62 -13.87
CA PHE A 7 16.39 -24.90 -12.45
C PHE A 7 16.93 -26.31 -12.21
N GLY A 8 16.96 -27.16 -13.26
CA GLY A 8 17.43 -28.54 -13.15
C GLY A 8 16.47 -29.48 -12.41
N ALA A 9 16.82 -30.76 -12.38
CA ALA A 9 16.02 -31.81 -11.77
C ALA A 9 16.05 -31.78 -10.21
N ALA A 10 17.08 -31.16 -9.63
CA ALA A 10 17.23 -31.06 -8.17
C ALA A 10 16.22 -30.11 -7.52
N ALA A 11 15.58 -29.23 -8.30
CA ALA A 11 14.60 -28.25 -7.81
C ALA A 11 13.26 -28.39 -8.55
N PRO A 12 12.51 -29.49 -8.39
CA PRO A 12 11.32 -29.76 -9.18
C PRO A 12 10.18 -28.75 -8.95
N SER A 13 10.11 -28.13 -7.77
CA SER A 13 9.12 -27.09 -7.44
C SER A 13 9.47 -25.69 -7.98
N ALA A 14 10.73 -25.45 -8.39
CA ALA A 14 11.17 -24.12 -8.81
C ALA A 14 10.46 -23.68 -10.09
N LEU A 15 10.26 -24.55 -11.06
CA LEU A 15 9.62 -24.21 -12.33
C LEU A 15 8.14 -23.79 -12.15
N PRO A 16 7.30 -24.52 -11.43
CA PRO A 16 5.93 -24.08 -11.13
C PRO A 16 5.88 -22.79 -10.33
N VAL A 17 6.76 -22.60 -9.35
CA VAL A 17 6.84 -21.37 -8.56
C VAL A 17 7.26 -20.18 -9.43
N PHE A 18 8.25 -20.36 -10.32
CA PHE A 18 8.67 -19.34 -11.25
C PHE A 18 7.52 -18.84 -12.13
N TYR A 19 6.83 -19.77 -12.82
CA TYR A 19 5.74 -19.39 -13.73
C TYR A 19 4.53 -18.81 -12.99
N ARG A 20 4.25 -19.27 -11.79
CA ARG A 20 3.16 -18.72 -10.97
C ARG A 20 3.47 -17.31 -10.43
N THR A 21 4.73 -17.06 -10.05
CA THR A 21 5.08 -15.91 -9.20
C THR A 21 5.88 -14.83 -9.94
N TYR A 22 6.82 -15.21 -10.81
CA TYR A 22 7.80 -14.27 -11.37
C TYR A 22 7.65 -14.03 -12.88
N SER A 23 7.03 -14.96 -13.59
CA SER A 23 6.77 -14.86 -15.03
C SER A 23 5.53 -14.00 -15.28
N ARG A 24 5.70 -12.88 -15.94
CA ARG A 24 4.59 -11.97 -16.30
C ARG A 24 3.89 -12.43 -17.58
N LEU A 25 2.63 -12.03 -17.70
CA LEU A 25 1.86 -12.24 -18.93
C LEU A 25 2.20 -11.12 -19.93
N THR A 26 2.62 -11.50 -21.11
CA THR A 26 2.82 -10.63 -22.27
C THR A 26 1.78 -10.95 -23.35
N PRO A 27 1.68 -10.17 -24.44
CA PRO A 27 0.82 -10.51 -25.57
C PRO A 27 1.11 -11.89 -26.18
N ASP A 28 2.39 -12.32 -26.14
CA ASP A 28 2.86 -13.59 -26.71
C ASP A 28 2.77 -14.77 -25.73
N GLY A 29 2.24 -14.54 -24.52
CA GLY A 29 2.14 -15.55 -23.47
C GLY A 29 2.93 -15.16 -22.21
N ARG A 30 3.29 -16.16 -21.39
CA ARG A 30 4.09 -15.90 -20.19
C ARG A 30 5.58 -15.81 -20.53
N GLU A 31 6.27 -14.86 -19.89
CA GLU A 31 7.73 -14.78 -19.96
C GLU A 31 8.39 -16.11 -19.56
N ASN A 32 9.40 -16.52 -20.31
CA ASN A 32 10.33 -17.55 -19.87
C ASN A 32 11.43 -16.96 -18.98
N PHE A 33 12.34 -17.82 -18.45
CA PHE A 33 13.38 -17.37 -17.53
C PHE A 33 14.38 -16.39 -18.19
N GLU A 34 14.72 -16.59 -19.45
CA GLU A 34 15.59 -15.73 -20.23
C GLU A 34 14.96 -14.32 -20.38
N GLN A 35 13.69 -14.25 -20.75
CA GLN A 35 12.96 -12.97 -20.86
C GLN A 35 12.86 -12.22 -19.53
N VAL A 36 12.64 -12.95 -18.43
CA VAL A 36 12.67 -12.35 -17.07
C VAL A 36 14.07 -11.84 -16.74
N THR A 37 15.12 -12.60 -17.10
CA THR A 37 16.51 -12.18 -16.91
C THR A 37 16.82 -10.92 -17.72
N ASP A 38 16.45 -10.87 -18.99
CA ASP A 38 16.63 -9.69 -19.84
C ASP A 38 15.98 -8.45 -19.24
N ARG A 39 14.72 -8.56 -18.88
CA ARG A 39 13.98 -7.45 -18.31
C ARG A 39 14.58 -6.96 -16.99
N THR A 40 14.85 -7.87 -16.06
CA THR A 40 15.32 -7.52 -14.73
C THR A 40 16.74 -6.99 -14.71
N MET A 41 17.62 -7.56 -15.55
CA MET A 41 19.02 -7.12 -15.67
C MET A 41 19.13 -5.79 -16.40
N SER A 42 18.34 -5.55 -17.44
CA SER A 42 18.27 -4.24 -18.09
C SER A 42 17.88 -3.15 -17.10
N GLY A 43 16.85 -3.40 -16.28
CA GLY A 43 16.42 -2.43 -15.26
C GLY A 43 17.46 -2.19 -14.16
N ILE A 44 18.22 -3.21 -13.74
CA ILE A 44 19.32 -3.03 -12.76
C ILE A 44 20.48 -2.28 -13.38
N ALA A 45 20.87 -2.62 -14.61
CA ALA A 45 21.97 -1.98 -15.31
C ALA A 45 21.72 -0.48 -15.53
N GLU A 46 20.47 -0.12 -15.88
CA GLU A 46 20.05 1.28 -16.01
C GLU A 46 20.16 2.03 -14.68
N LEU A 47 19.61 1.46 -13.60
CA LEU A 47 19.63 2.07 -12.26
C LEU A 47 21.06 2.19 -11.69
N GLY A 48 21.88 1.16 -11.90
CA GLY A 48 23.25 1.10 -11.40
C GLY A 48 24.26 1.80 -12.30
N GLN A 49 23.82 2.28 -13.48
CA GLN A 49 24.69 2.88 -14.50
C GLN A 49 25.88 1.96 -14.85
N PHE A 50 25.56 0.67 -15.03
CA PHE A 50 26.56 -0.36 -15.31
C PHE A 50 27.22 -0.14 -16.67
N THR A 51 28.52 -0.45 -16.76
CA THR A 51 29.20 -0.63 -18.03
C THR A 51 28.63 -1.85 -18.77
N GLN A 52 28.91 -1.95 -20.06
CA GLN A 52 28.48 -3.11 -20.84
C GLN A 52 29.05 -4.43 -20.30
N GLU A 53 30.31 -4.42 -19.82
CA GLU A 53 30.95 -5.57 -19.23
C GLU A 53 30.32 -6.01 -17.92
N GLU A 54 30.04 -5.06 -17.03
CA GLU A 54 29.33 -5.33 -15.75
C GLU A 54 27.93 -5.87 -16.00
N ALA A 55 27.16 -5.27 -16.91
CA ALA A 55 25.83 -5.72 -17.25
C ALA A 55 25.84 -7.15 -17.82
N ALA A 56 26.80 -7.46 -18.70
CA ALA A 56 26.97 -8.80 -19.27
C ALA A 56 27.34 -9.84 -18.21
N LEU A 57 28.24 -9.49 -17.29
CA LEU A 57 28.66 -10.36 -16.20
C LEU A 57 27.50 -10.70 -15.27
N VAL A 58 26.77 -9.69 -14.80
CA VAL A 58 25.65 -9.91 -13.86
C VAL A 58 24.51 -10.68 -14.52
N ARG A 59 24.26 -10.43 -15.83
CA ARG A 59 23.30 -11.20 -16.62
C ARG A 59 23.69 -12.67 -16.68
N GLU A 60 24.95 -12.98 -17.04
CA GLU A 60 25.46 -14.35 -17.09
C GLU A 60 25.34 -15.07 -15.74
N MET A 61 25.63 -14.36 -14.64
CA MET A 61 25.48 -14.90 -13.28
C MET A 61 24.02 -15.24 -12.96
N GLN A 62 23.07 -14.42 -13.38
CA GLN A 62 21.63 -14.73 -13.20
C GLN A 62 21.21 -15.91 -14.07
N GLU A 63 21.63 -15.98 -15.33
CA GLU A 63 21.33 -17.09 -16.22
C GLU A 63 21.84 -18.44 -15.65
N LYS A 64 23.00 -18.41 -15.01
CA LYS A 64 23.61 -19.57 -14.35
C LYS A 64 23.07 -19.81 -12.92
N LEU A 65 22.09 -19.02 -12.45
CA LEU A 65 21.54 -19.09 -11.10
C LEU A 65 22.56 -18.90 -9.98
N GLN A 66 23.68 -18.24 -10.26
CA GLN A 66 24.71 -17.91 -9.28
C GLN A 66 24.32 -16.71 -8.44
N VAL A 67 23.56 -15.76 -8.99
CA VAL A 67 22.97 -14.62 -8.31
C VAL A 67 21.55 -14.43 -8.78
N LEU A 68 20.68 -14.06 -7.87
CA LEU A 68 19.29 -13.69 -8.18
C LEU A 68 18.96 -12.38 -7.45
N PRO A 69 18.29 -11.44 -8.11
CA PRO A 69 17.73 -10.28 -7.41
C PRO A 69 16.59 -10.73 -6.49
N SER A 70 16.08 -9.81 -5.68
CA SER A 70 14.90 -10.09 -4.83
C SER A 70 13.74 -10.58 -5.70
N GLY A 71 12.90 -11.47 -5.14
CA GLY A 71 11.70 -11.96 -5.84
C GLY A 71 10.78 -10.83 -6.30
N ARG A 72 10.76 -9.70 -5.59
CA ARG A 72 10.04 -8.50 -5.98
C ARG A 72 10.60 -7.89 -7.27
N TRP A 73 11.92 -7.79 -7.37
CA TRP A 73 12.57 -7.30 -8.59
C TRP A 73 12.37 -8.28 -9.76
N LEU A 74 12.45 -9.59 -9.52
CA LEU A 74 12.12 -10.60 -10.55
C LEU A 74 10.70 -10.39 -11.11
N TRP A 75 9.74 -9.94 -10.26
CA TRP A 75 8.37 -9.70 -10.69
C TRP A 75 8.16 -8.36 -11.37
N THR A 76 8.72 -7.27 -10.85
CA THR A 76 8.42 -5.89 -11.27
C THR A 76 9.58 -5.15 -11.90
N GLY A 77 10.82 -5.58 -11.68
CA GLY A 77 12.02 -4.89 -12.20
C GLY A 77 12.04 -4.82 -13.72
N GLY A 78 12.49 -3.69 -14.26
CA GLY A 78 12.57 -3.43 -15.69
C GLY A 78 11.21 -3.28 -16.39
N THR A 79 10.13 -3.12 -15.67
CA THR A 79 8.80 -2.86 -16.24
C THR A 79 8.53 -1.35 -16.34
N ASN A 80 7.71 -0.94 -17.32
CA ASN A 80 7.23 0.44 -17.43
C ASN A 80 6.48 0.91 -16.18
N TRP A 81 5.85 0.00 -15.44
CA TRP A 81 5.19 0.32 -14.18
C TRP A 81 6.21 0.72 -13.12
N MET A 82 7.34 -0.01 -13.01
CA MET A 82 8.41 0.28 -12.05
C MET A 82 9.17 1.57 -12.40
N ALA A 83 9.28 1.89 -13.69
CA ALA A 83 9.94 3.11 -14.16
C ALA A 83 9.20 4.40 -13.80
N GLN A 84 7.91 4.32 -13.44
CA GLN A 84 7.17 5.48 -12.95
C GLN A 84 7.60 5.82 -11.53
N ASN A 85 7.99 7.07 -11.29
CA ASN A 85 8.52 7.55 -10.00
C ASN A 85 7.63 7.18 -8.79
N GLN A 86 6.31 7.32 -8.92
CA GLN A 86 5.35 6.98 -7.87
C GLN A 86 5.29 5.48 -7.53
N ASN A 87 5.85 4.61 -8.35
CA ASN A 87 5.81 3.17 -8.17
C ASN A 87 7.17 2.58 -7.72
N PHE A 88 8.25 3.37 -7.78
CA PHE A 88 9.59 2.88 -7.50
C PHE A 88 9.77 2.37 -6.06
N SER A 89 9.04 2.93 -5.10
CA SER A 89 9.01 2.42 -3.72
C SER A 89 8.56 0.95 -3.65
N GLY A 90 7.84 0.45 -4.65
CA GLY A 90 7.52 -0.96 -4.81
C GLY A 90 8.75 -1.88 -5.00
N ALA A 91 9.95 -1.36 -5.29
CA ALA A 91 11.19 -2.13 -5.32
C ALA A 91 11.66 -2.57 -3.93
N TYR A 92 11.26 -1.85 -2.87
CA TYR A 92 11.71 -2.11 -1.51
C TYR A 92 10.81 -3.13 -0.79
N ASN A 93 11.43 -4.07 -0.08
CA ASN A 93 10.71 -5.08 0.68
C ASN A 93 10.21 -4.55 2.03
N CYS A 94 10.97 -3.66 2.66
CA CYS A 94 10.69 -3.10 3.98
C CYS A 94 10.99 -1.60 3.97
N THR A 95 10.21 -0.87 4.75
CA THR A 95 10.32 0.58 4.92
C THR A 95 10.20 0.94 6.40
N SER A 96 10.68 2.11 6.77
CA SER A 96 10.51 2.67 8.10
C SER A 96 10.12 4.14 7.98
N THR A 97 9.06 4.53 8.66
CA THR A 97 8.47 5.86 8.62
C THR A 97 8.34 6.43 10.03
N ARG A 98 8.80 7.65 10.24
CA ARG A 98 8.55 8.40 11.48
C ARG A 98 7.14 8.97 11.43
N VAL A 99 6.36 8.75 12.47
CA VAL A 99 4.99 9.26 12.54
C VAL A 99 5.01 10.62 13.22
N SER A 100 5.03 11.69 12.43
CA SER A 100 5.06 13.09 12.91
C SER A 100 3.92 13.94 12.38
N ASP A 101 3.11 13.40 11.49
CA ASP A 101 1.94 14.01 10.87
C ASP A 101 1.01 12.92 10.31
N PHE A 102 -0.20 13.27 9.90
CA PHE A 102 -1.15 12.30 9.34
C PHE A 102 -0.75 11.81 7.95
N ARG A 103 0.00 12.62 7.20
CA ARG A 103 0.57 12.21 5.93
C ARG A 103 1.52 11.02 6.07
N SER A 104 2.21 10.91 7.20
CA SER A 104 3.05 9.74 7.52
C SER A 104 2.22 8.45 7.59
N LEU A 105 0.99 8.50 8.12
CA LEU A 105 0.07 7.36 8.16
C LEU A 105 -0.42 7.01 6.75
N ALA A 106 -0.78 8.01 5.95
CA ALA A 106 -1.17 7.82 4.55
C ALA A 106 -0.03 7.22 3.72
N LEU A 107 1.21 7.68 3.90
CA LEU A 107 2.39 7.09 3.27
C LEU A 107 2.57 5.62 3.66
N MET A 108 2.31 5.25 4.90
CA MET A 108 2.41 3.84 5.33
C MET A 108 1.36 2.97 4.66
N MET A 109 0.12 3.47 4.47
CA MET A 109 -0.90 2.78 3.68
C MET A 109 -0.44 2.59 2.23
N ASP A 110 0.12 3.62 1.60
CA ASP A 110 0.64 3.57 0.24
C ASP A 110 1.74 2.49 0.08
N LEU A 111 2.71 2.49 0.98
CA LEU A 111 3.80 1.51 1.01
C LEU A 111 3.28 0.08 1.26
N ALA A 112 2.30 -0.08 2.15
CA ALA A 112 1.66 -1.36 2.40
C ALA A 112 0.92 -1.86 1.16
N MET A 113 0.21 -1.00 0.43
CA MET A 113 -0.46 -1.33 -0.83
C MET A 113 0.52 -1.75 -1.93
N MET A 114 1.76 -1.28 -1.88
CA MET A 114 2.85 -1.81 -2.71
C MET A 114 3.46 -3.10 -2.17
N GLY A 115 2.92 -3.62 -1.08
CA GLY A 115 3.35 -4.85 -0.45
C GLY A 115 4.67 -4.74 0.30
N SER A 116 5.12 -3.55 0.69
CA SER A 116 6.26 -3.38 1.59
C SER A 116 5.85 -3.71 3.02
N GLY A 117 6.75 -4.33 3.77
CA GLY A 117 6.64 -4.36 5.22
C GLY A 117 6.82 -2.95 5.75
N THR A 118 5.89 -2.46 6.58
CA THR A 118 5.90 -1.09 7.07
C THR A 118 6.34 -1.01 8.52
N GLY A 119 7.46 -0.32 8.78
CA GLY A 119 7.89 0.05 10.11
C GLY A 119 7.38 1.43 10.49
N ALA A 120 6.75 1.58 11.65
CA ALA A 120 6.37 2.86 12.21
C ALA A 120 7.24 3.19 13.43
N VAL A 121 7.88 4.36 13.39
CA VAL A 121 8.58 4.92 14.54
C VAL A 121 7.61 5.87 15.23
N ILE A 122 7.08 5.42 16.36
CA ILE A 122 6.03 6.09 17.16
C ILE A 122 6.55 6.53 18.53
N GLU A 123 7.83 6.84 18.61
CA GLU A 123 8.44 7.39 19.81
C GLU A 123 7.85 8.78 20.14
N ASP A 124 7.74 9.12 21.42
CA ASP A 124 7.13 10.36 21.91
C ASP A 124 7.65 11.61 21.23
N ARG A 125 8.96 11.68 20.94
CA ARG A 125 9.58 12.79 20.22
C ARG A 125 9.02 13.07 18.82
N TYR A 126 8.33 12.09 18.24
CA TYR A 126 7.69 12.21 16.93
C TYR A 126 6.17 12.39 17.07
N ILE A 127 5.51 11.51 17.81
CA ILE A 127 4.03 11.54 17.91
C ILE A 127 3.52 12.76 18.67
N SER A 128 4.31 13.36 19.57
CA SER A 128 3.98 14.64 20.23
C SER A 128 3.84 15.82 19.27
N LYS A 129 4.25 15.67 17.99
CA LYS A 129 4.06 16.68 16.95
C LYS A 129 2.70 16.57 16.25
N LEU A 130 2.00 15.45 16.43
CA LEU A 130 0.66 15.29 15.87
C LEU A 130 -0.30 16.32 16.45
N PRO A 131 -1.22 16.86 15.66
CA PRO A 131 -2.23 17.79 16.16
C PRO A 131 -3.20 17.08 17.11
N GLN A 132 -3.85 17.85 17.99
CA GLN A 132 -4.95 17.37 18.80
C GLN A 132 -6.17 17.05 17.92
N ILE A 133 -6.89 15.99 18.25
CA ILE A 133 -8.16 15.66 17.62
C ILE A 133 -9.20 16.68 18.06
N ARG A 134 -9.52 17.58 17.15
CA ARG A 134 -10.34 18.75 17.41
C ARG A 134 -11.83 18.52 17.10
N ASN A 135 -12.10 17.79 16.01
CA ASN A 135 -13.43 17.63 15.47
C ASN A 135 -13.96 16.23 15.76
N ARG A 136 -15.21 16.14 16.22
CA ARG A 136 -15.93 14.87 16.26
C ARG A 136 -16.44 14.52 14.88
N ILE A 137 -16.32 13.26 14.50
CA ILE A 137 -16.75 12.75 13.20
C ILE A 137 -18.02 11.92 13.41
N THR A 138 -19.08 12.27 12.69
CA THR A 138 -20.28 11.45 12.56
C THR A 138 -20.36 10.88 11.17
N LEU A 139 -20.01 9.61 11.04
CA LEU A 139 -20.16 8.90 9.77
C LEU A 139 -21.65 8.64 9.51
N LYS A 140 -22.17 9.19 8.42
CA LYS A 140 -23.59 9.12 8.05
C LYS A 140 -23.87 7.94 7.15
N ASP A 141 -22.97 7.69 6.21
CA ASP A 141 -23.09 6.61 5.25
C ASP A 141 -21.71 6.18 4.73
N VAL A 142 -21.59 4.91 4.40
CA VAL A 142 -20.48 4.34 3.64
C VAL A 142 -21.09 3.49 2.54
N GLY A 143 -20.93 3.96 1.30
CA GLY A 143 -21.48 3.27 0.13
C GLY A 143 -20.78 1.95 -0.18
N ASP A 144 -21.47 1.10 -0.95
CA ASP A 144 -20.95 -0.17 -1.42
C ASP A 144 -19.96 0.00 -2.58
N VAL A 145 -19.00 -0.94 -2.67
CA VAL A 145 -18.04 -1.01 -3.78
C VAL A 145 -18.66 -1.62 -5.04
N GLY A 146 -18.14 -1.27 -6.21
CA GLY A 146 -18.47 -1.94 -7.48
C GLY A 146 -19.71 -1.41 -8.20
N GLY A 147 -20.29 -0.30 -7.75
CA GLY A 147 -21.50 0.29 -8.35
C GLY A 147 -21.28 0.97 -9.70
N THR A 148 -20.03 1.25 -10.10
CA THR A 148 -19.71 2.06 -11.28
C THR A 148 -18.96 1.24 -12.34
N SER A 149 -19.35 1.40 -13.62
CA SER A 149 -18.65 0.77 -14.75
C SER A 149 -17.21 1.30 -14.87
N GLU A 150 -16.30 0.48 -15.44
CA GLU A 150 -14.88 0.83 -15.55
C GLU A 150 -14.65 2.18 -16.25
N ALA A 151 -15.42 2.49 -17.30
CA ALA A 151 -15.30 3.75 -18.06
C ALA A 151 -15.62 5.00 -17.22
N ASN A 152 -16.38 4.86 -16.14
CA ASN A 152 -16.83 5.97 -15.29
C ASN A 152 -16.07 6.03 -13.95
N ARG A 153 -15.07 5.17 -13.74
CA ARG A 153 -14.23 5.21 -12.54
C ARG A 153 -13.20 6.31 -12.64
N ARG A 154 -12.85 6.87 -11.50
CA ARG A 154 -11.79 7.87 -11.36
C ARG A 154 -10.65 7.30 -10.55
N ASP A 155 -9.40 7.63 -10.89
CA ASP A 155 -8.22 7.14 -10.17
C ASP A 155 -8.02 7.88 -8.83
N HIS A 156 -8.40 9.17 -8.76
CA HIS A 156 -8.22 10.02 -7.58
C HIS A 156 -9.50 10.21 -6.80
N THR A 157 -9.35 10.38 -5.49
CA THR A 157 -10.43 10.73 -4.57
C THR A 157 -10.80 12.20 -4.73
N TYR A 158 -12.10 12.48 -4.63
CA TYR A 158 -12.63 13.82 -4.61
C TYR A 158 -13.33 14.10 -3.29
N VAL A 159 -13.05 15.26 -2.68
CA VAL A 159 -13.64 15.67 -1.40
C VAL A 159 -14.44 16.95 -1.62
N GLU A 160 -15.71 16.92 -1.26
CA GLU A 160 -16.59 18.08 -1.29
C GLU A 160 -17.06 18.40 0.14
N ALA A 161 -16.84 19.65 0.56
CA ALA A 161 -17.29 20.14 1.87
C ALA A 161 -18.33 21.25 1.72
N ARG A 162 -19.41 21.16 2.51
CA ARG A 162 -20.46 22.18 2.65
C ARG A 162 -20.71 22.42 4.14
N GLY A 163 -20.05 23.41 4.68
CA GLY A 163 -20.02 23.64 6.14
C GLY A 163 -19.42 22.40 6.83
N ASN A 164 -20.11 21.84 7.83
CA ASN A 164 -19.69 20.63 8.53
C ASN A 164 -20.16 19.33 7.87
N THR A 165 -20.63 19.36 6.64
CA THR A 165 -20.98 18.14 5.87
C THR A 165 -19.95 17.90 4.79
N VAL A 166 -19.37 16.71 4.78
CA VAL A 166 -18.30 16.32 3.86
C VAL A 166 -18.66 15.04 3.13
N THR A 167 -18.44 15.03 1.83
CA THR A 167 -18.51 13.82 0.99
C THR A 167 -17.12 13.47 0.49
N ILE A 168 -16.69 12.25 0.72
CA ILE A 168 -15.45 11.66 0.20
C ILE A 168 -15.83 10.65 -0.88
N ASP A 169 -15.62 10.98 -2.14
CA ASP A 169 -15.85 10.10 -3.30
C ASP A 169 -14.53 9.39 -3.63
N CYS A 170 -14.38 8.15 -3.18
CA CYS A 170 -13.13 7.39 -3.22
C CYS A 170 -12.75 6.97 -4.64
N GLY A 171 -11.51 7.24 -5.03
CA GLY A 171 -10.95 6.86 -6.33
C GLY A 171 -10.64 5.35 -6.42
N ASP A 172 -10.73 4.79 -7.66
CA ASP A 172 -10.46 3.37 -7.95
C ASP A 172 -8.99 3.12 -8.27
N SER A 173 -8.10 3.57 -7.40
CA SER A 173 -6.66 3.35 -7.51
C SER A 173 -6.00 3.27 -6.13
N ARG A 174 -4.73 2.86 -6.11
CA ARG A 174 -3.90 2.93 -4.91
C ARG A 174 -3.85 4.37 -4.35
N ALA A 175 -3.59 5.34 -5.21
CA ALA A 175 -3.56 6.75 -4.83
C ALA A 175 -4.92 7.20 -4.28
N GLY A 176 -6.01 6.85 -4.95
CA GLY A 176 -7.35 7.22 -4.49
C GLY A 176 -7.70 6.68 -3.11
N TRP A 177 -7.34 5.43 -2.79
CA TRP A 177 -7.59 4.89 -1.46
C TRP A 177 -6.77 5.59 -0.37
N VAL A 178 -5.50 5.89 -0.67
CA VAL A 178 -4.60 6.62 0.23
C VAL A 178 -5.12 8.04 0.46
N GLU A 179 -5.55 8.72 -0.60
CA GLU A 179 -6.16 10.06 -0.53
C GLU A 179 -7.46 10.06 0.31
N ALA A 180 -8.31 9.05 0.17
CA ALA A 180 -9.52 8.92 0.97
C ALA A 180 -9.19 8.70 2.46
N TYR A 181 -8.19 7.88 2.76
CA TYR A 181 -7.71 7.64 4.11
C TYR A 181 -7.13 8.91 4.73
N GLU A 182 -6.24 9.62 4.01
CA GLU A 182 -5.65 10.89 4.45
C GLU A 182 -6.72 11.96 4.68
N ALA A 183 -7.62 12.15 3.71
CA ALA A 183 -8.72 13.10 3.84
C ALA A 183 -9.59 12.83 5.07
N PHE A 184 -9.88 11.56 5.37
CA PHE A 184 -10.66 11.21 6.55
C PHE A 184 -9.92 11.51 7.86
N LEU A 185 -8.60 11.32 7.93
CA LEU A 185 -7.77 11.70 9.07
C LEU A 185 -7.79 13.22 9.28
N ASP A 186 -7.64 13.98 8.19
CA ASP A 186 -7.58 15.44 8.24
C ASP A 186 -8.88 16.06 8.76
N LEU A 187 -10.05 15.45 8.52
CA LEU A 187 -11.33 15.92 9.08
C LEU A 187 -11.28 16.07 10.61
N ALA A 188 -10.53 15.22 11.29
CA ALA A 188 -10.45 15.23 12.75
C ALA A 188 -9.70 16.45 13.31
N VAL A 189 -8.89 17.12 12.51
CA VAL A 189 -7.98 18.20 12.95
C VAL A 189 -8.17 19.51 12.20
N ASP A 190 -8.80 19.50 11.05
CA ASP A 190 -8.95 20.67 10.19
C ASP A 190 -9.75 21.78 10.88
N THR A 191 -9.16 22.96 10.90
CA THR A 191 -9.69 24.15 11.56
C THR A 191 -10.80 24.86 10.78
N GLN A 192 -11.03 24.48 9.53
CA GLN A 192 -12.12 25.04 8.73
C GLN A 192 -13.51 24.64 9.24
N TYR A 193 -13.59 23.51 9.98
CA TYR A 193 -14.86 23.01 10.51
C TYR A 193 -15.18 23.63 11.87
N ASP A 194 -16.48 23.85 12.09
CA ASP A 194 -17.01 24.28 13.38
C ASP A 194 -16.93 23.11 14.39
N HIS A 195 -15.96 23.16 15.29
CA HIS A 195 -15.69 22.11 16.28
C HIS A 195 -16.78 21.96 17.35
N THR A 196 -17.73 22.91 17.44
CA THR A 196 -18.88 22.82 18.38
C THR A 196 -19.93 21.81 17.89
N ARG A 197 -19.86 21.43 16.62
CA ARG A 197 -20.74 20.46 15.96
C ARG A 197 -19.91 19.34 15.31
N PRO A 198 -20.43 18.12 15.25
CA PRO A 198 -19.73 17.05 14.54
C PRO A 198 -19.58 17.36 13.04
N VAL A 199 -18.49 16.91 12.46
CA VAL A 199 -18.35 16.82 11.01
C VAL A 199 -19.13 15.59 10.55
N CYS A 200 -20.16 15.82 9.71
CA CYS A 200 -20.99 14.76 9.15
C CYS A 200 -20.36 14.26 7.84
N VAL A 201 -19.99 12.99 7.80
CA VAL A 201 -19.22 12.43 6.67
C VAL A 201 -20.03 11.37 5.93
N TYR A 202 -20.03 11.48 4.61
CA TYR A 202 -20.51 10.48 3.66
C TYR A 202 -19.30 9.98 2.88
N VAL A 203 -19.11 8.66 2.79
CA VAL A 203 -18.04 8.04 2.01
C VAL A 203 -18.67 7.28 0.86
N ASP A 204 -18.44 7.73 -0.37
CA ASP A 204 -18.91 7.05 -1.58
C ASP A 204 -17.82 6.12 -2.11
N LEU A 205 -18.04 4.82 -2.06
CA LEU A 205 -17.16 3.77 -2.58
C LEU A 205 -17.66 3.19 -3.90
N SER A 206 -18.73 3.72 -4.48
CA SER A 206 -19.36 3.16 -5.70
C SER A 206 -18.42 3.09 -6.89
N ARG A 207 -17.40 3.95 -6.94
CA ARG A 207 -16.39 3.98 -8.00
C ARG A 207 -15.28 2.95 -7.82
N VAL A 208 -15.11 2.43 -6.61
CA VAL A 208 -14.10 1.39 -6.34
C VAL A 208 -14.55 0.10 -7.01
N ARG A 209 -13.65 -0.56 -7.75
CA ARG A 209 -13.90 -1.82 -8.45
C ARG A 209 -14.36 -2.92 -7.51
N ALA A 210 -15.20 -3.81 -8.01
CA ALA A 210 -15.64 -4.97 -7.26
C ALA A 210 -14.47 -5.94 -6.96
N ALA A 211 -14.67 -6.81 -5.97
CA ALA A 211 -13.73 -7.88 -5.66
C ALA A 211 -13.50 -8.80 -6.89
N GLY A 212 -12.27 -9.27 -7.06
CA GLY A 212 -11.88 -10.13 -8.18
C GLY A 212 -11.47 -9.42 -9.46
N ALA A 213 -11.65 -8.09 -9.58
CA ALA A 213 -11.15 -7.34 -10.71
C ALA A 213 -9.61 -7.33 -10.73
N ARG A 214 -9.00 -7.41 -11.94
CA ARG A 214 -7.54 -7.40 -12.08
C ARG A 214 -6.93 -6.06 -11.68
N LEU A 215 -5.80 -6.12 -10.99
CA LEU A 215 -4.98 -4.96 -10.68
C LEU A 215 -4.07 -4.60 -11.85
N LYS A 216 -3.94 -3.30 -12.16
CA LYS A 216 -3.19 -2.83 -13.33
C LYS A 216 -1.66 -2.95 -13.18
N GLY A 217 -1.12 -2.86 -11.98
CA GLY A 217 0.32 -2.73 -11.74
C GLY A 217 0.98 -4.02 -11.27
N PHE A 218 0.89 -4.28 -9.99
CA PHE A 218 1.53 -5.42 -9.31
C PHE A 218 1.04 -6.78 -9.76
N GLY A 219 -0.12 -6.83 -10.45
CA GLY A 219 -0.83 -8.08 -10.74
C GLY A 219 -1.65 -8.56 -9.53
N GLY A 220 -2.41 -9.64 -9.72
CA GLY A 220 -3.37 -10.12 -8.72
C GLY A 220 -4.76 -9.54 -8.92
N THR A 221 -5.62 -9.78 -7.94
CA THR A 221 -7.02 -9.34 -7.96
C THR A 221 -7.32 -8.38 -6.83
N SER A 222 -8.20 -7.43 -7.08
CA SER A 222 -8.69 -6.49 -6.07
C SER A 222 -9.50 -7.22 -5.00
N ASN A 223 -9.34 -6.80 -3.75
CA ASN A 223 -10.17 -7.26 -2.63
C ASN A 223 -10.63 -6.07 -1.76
N PRO A 224 -11.53 -5.22 -2.25
CA PRO A 224 -12.01 -4.05 -1.54
C PRO A 224 -13.06 -4.37 -0.47
N VAL A 225 -13.35 -5.64 -0.19
CA VAL A 225 -14.44 -6.10 0.70
C VAL A 225 -14.35 -5.47 2.10
N LYS A 226 -13.15 -5.21 2.59
CA LYS A 226 -12.93 -4.59 3.91
C LYS A 226 -12.86 -3.06 3.88
N LEU A 227 -12.82 -2.45 2.71
CA LEU A 227 -12.70 -1.00 2.60
C LEU A 227 -13.86 -0.24 3.27
N PRO A 228 -15.13 -0.68 3.16
CA PRO A 228 -16.23 -0.02 3.86
C PRO A 228 -16.08 -0.03 5.38
N GLU A 229 -15.41 -1.05 5.95
CA GLU A 229 -15.21 -1.16 7.40
C GLU A 229 -14.13 -0.21 7.94
N LEU A 230 -13.23 0.29 7.09
CA LEU A 230 -12.13 1.17 7.48
C LEU A 230 -12.64 2.46 8.14
N PHE A 231 -13.54 3.16 7.50
CA PHE A 231 -13.99 4.49 7.92
C PHE A 231 -14.75 4.49 9.26
N PRO A 232 -15.67 3.55 9.54
CA PRO A 232 -16.28 3.43 10.86
C PRO A 232 -15.27 3.18 11.98
N ARG A 233 -14.26 2.36 11.72
CA ARG A 233 -13.21 2.04 12.70
C ARG A 233 -12.30 3.23 12.95
N MET A 234 -11.90 3.95 11.89
CA MET A 234 -11.16 5.21 12.01
C MET A 234 -11.96 6.24 12.81
N ALA A 235 -13.25 6.44 12.51
CA ALA A 235 -14.11 7.37 13.24
C ALA A 235 -14.16 7.03 14.75
N LYS A 236 -14.25 5.74 15.09
CA LYS A 236 -14.24 5.29 16.49
C LYS A 236 -12.94 5.66 17.20
N ILE A 237 -11.78 5.40 16.58
CA ILE A 237 -10.46 5.71 17.17
C ILE A 237 -10.30 7.22 17.33
N LEU A 238 -10.56 8.00 16.27
CA LEU A 238 -10.40 9.45 16.29
C LEU A 238 -11.34 10.11 17.31
N ASN A 239 -12.60 9.69 17.37
CA ASN A 239 -13.56 10.23 18.35
C ASN A 239 -13.19 9.89 19.79
N ALA A 240 -12.55 8.75 20.06
CA ALA A 240 -12.06 8.41 21.40
C ALA A 240 -10.95 9.36 21.86
N ALA A 241 -10.16 9.89 20.93
CA ALA A 241 -9.11 10.87 21.20
C ALA A 241 -9.56 12.33 21.18
N HIS A 242 -10.87 12.61 21.00
CA HIS A 242 -11.36 13.98 20.91
C HIS A 242 -10.93 14.86 22.10
N GLY A 243 -10.36 16.02 21.81
CA GLY A 243 -9.85 16.98 22.78
C GLY A 243 -8.40 16.74 23.23
N ARG A 244 -7.74 15.68 22.73
CA ARG A 244 -6.34 15.36 23.02
C ARG A 244 -5.61 14.84 21.77
N GLN A 245 -4.31 14.64 21.88
CA GLN A 245 -3.53 13.93 20.86
C GLN A 245 -3.83 12.42 20.91
N LEU A 246 -3.55 11.75 19.79
CA LEU A 246 -3.57 10.30 19.72
C LEU A 246 -2.45 9.70 20.59
N THR A 247 -2.75 8.60 21.26
CA THR A 247 -1.72 7.78 21.94
C THR A 247 -0.95 6.93 20.92
N SER A 248 0.17 6.36 21.33
CA SER A 248 0.95 5.42 20.51
C SER A 248 0.11 4.24 20.03
N ILE A 249 -0.76 3.70 20.90
CA ILE A 249 -1.66 2.59 20.58
C ILE A 249 -2.73 3.00 19.56
N GLU A 250 -3.35 4.17 19.71
CA GLU A 250 -4.35 4.66 18.76
C GLU A 250 -3.73 4.89 17.37
N ILE A 251 -2.48 5.35 17.31
CA ILE A 251 -1.73 5.45 16.07
C ILE A 251 -1.48 4.07 15.47
N CYS A 252 -1.06 3.08 16.28
CA CYS A 252 -0.92 1.70 15.82
C CYS A 252 -2.21 1.16 15.22
N LEU A 253 -3.34 1.39 15.90
CA LEU A 253 -4.64 0.93 15.42
C LEU A 253 -5.03 1.58 14.08
N LEU A 254 -4.80 2.87 13.88
CA LEU A 254 -5.05 3.53 12.59
C LEU A 254 -4.20 2.92 11.46
N ILE A 255 -2.92 2.62 11.72
CA ILE A 255 -2.05 1.96 10.75
C ILE A 255 -2.54 0.54 10.47
N ASP A 256 -2.94 -0.21 11.49
CA ASP A 256 -3.37 -1.59 11.35
C ASP A 256 -4.73 -1.69 10.63
N GLU A 257 -5.65 -0.76 10.86
CA GLU A 257 -6.92 -0.68 10.11
C GLU A 257 -6.65 -0.42 8.61
N ALA A 258 -5.75 0.51 8.26
CA ALA A 258 -5.32 0.69 6.88
C ALA A 258 -4.70 -0.59 6.31
N ALA A 259 -3.86 -1.29 7.08
CA ALA A 259 -3.22 -2.53 6.65
C ALA A 259 -4.23 -3.67 6.40
N THR A 260 -5.34 -3.73 7.14
CA THR A 260 -6.37 -4.78 6.95
C THR A 260 -7.09 -4.67 5.60
N VAL A 261 -7.19 -3.48 5.01
CA VAL A 261 -7.85 -3.27 3.71
C VAL A 261 -6.91 -3.45 2.53
N VAL A 262 -5.60 -3.46 2.78
CA VAL A 262 -4.54 -3.56 1.76
C VAL A 262 -4.41 -4.96 1.16
N VAL A 263 -5.09 -5.99 1.69
CA VAL A 263 -4.95 -7.37 1.22
C VAL A 263 -5.46 -7.50 -0.21
N ALA A 264 -4.60 -7.20 -1.16
CA ALA A 264 -4.79 -7.52 -2.57
C ALA A 264 -4.26 -8.92 -2.87
N GLY A 265 -5.13 -9.73 -3.45
CA GLY A 265 -4.98 -11.12 -3.80
C GLY A 265 -3.58 -11.71 -3.93
N ASN A 266 -3.29 -12.65 -3.09
CA ASN A 266 -2.28 -13.71 -3.19
C ASN A 266 -0.79 -13.34 -3.26
N ILE A 267 -0.38 -12.10 -3.58
CA ILE A 267 1.03 -11.81 -3.82
C ILE A 267 1.71 -11.29 -2.56
N ARG A 268 1.04 -10.48 -1.74
CA ARG A 268 1.57 -10.02 -0.46
C ARG A 268 0.49 -9.77 0.58
N ARG A 269 0.85 -10.16 1.80
CA ARG A 269 0.16 -9.79 3.03
C ARG A 269 0.89 -8.60 3.65
N SER A 270 0.16 -7.71 4.31
CA SER A 270 0.76 -6.65 5.09
C SER A 270 1.62 -7.23 6.22
N ALA A 271 2.78 -6.62 6.44
CA ALA A 271 3.61 -6.89 7.61
C ALA A 271 3.96 -5.54 8.24
N GLY A 272 3.86 -5.43 9.55
CA GLY A 272 4.12 -4.20 10.26
C GLY A 272 5.03 -4.41 11.47
N MET A 273 5.92 -3.43 11.72
CA MET A 273 6.73 -3.34 12.93
C MET A 273 6.46 -1.98 13.57
N ARG A 274 6.49 -1.94 14.90
CA ARG A 274 6.33 -0.72 15.69
C ARG A 274 7.54 -0.51 16.57
N GLN A 275 8.13 0.68 16.50
CA GLN A 275 9.20 1.13 17.38
C GLN A 275 8.66 2.26 18.25
N PHE A 276 8.67 2.07 19.55
CA PHE A 276 8.14 3.00 20.54
C PHE A 276 9.15 3.29 21.63
N SER A 277 8.91 4.30 22.46
CA SER A 277 9.79 4.68 23.56
C SER A 277 9.82 3.57 24.64
N SER A 278 10.97 3.31 25.24
CA SER A 278 11.15 2.25 26.24
C SER A 278 10.38 2.49 27.55
N ASP A 279 9.88 3.68 27.76
CA ASP A 279 9.05 4.10 28.90
C ASP A 279 7.56 4.19 28.56
N ASP A 280 7.16 3.93 27.31
CA ASP A 280 5.77 3.82 26.89
C ASP A 280 5.15 2.50 27.39
N LYS A 281 4.62 2.55 28.61
CA LYS A 281 4.03 1.38 29.27
C LYS A 281 2.77 0.87 28.59
N GLU A 282 2.00 1.77 27.93
CA GLU A 282 0.80 1.41 27.17
C GLU A 282 1.19 0.57 25.95
N ALA A 283 2.19 1.00 25.19
CA ALA A 283 2.69 0.24 24.05
C ALA A 283 3.35 -1.07 24.47
N MET A 284 4.06 -1.11 25.60
CA MET A 284 4.69 -2.33 26.12
C MET A 284 3.66 -3.41 26.45
N GLY A 285 2.52 -3.03 27.07
CA GLY A 285 1.45 -3.94 27.48
C GLY A 285 0.35 -4.18 26.44
N ALA A 286 0.50 -3.64 25.23
CA ALA A 286 -0.56 -3.64 24.22
C ALA A 286 -1.03 -5.03 23.75
N LYS A 287 -0.26 -6.09 24.04
CA LYS A 287 -0.54 -7.48 23.64
C LYS A 287 -0.64 -8.45 24.80
N ASP A 288 -0.65 -7.96 26.05
CA ASP A 288 -0.77 -8.75 27.28
C ASP A 288 -2.27 -9.07 27.64
#